data_45fc832368ea8cb57ad33a491acde803
#
_entry.id   45fc832368ea8cb57ad33a491acde803
#
_cell.length_a   1.000
_cell.length_b   1.000
_cell.length_c   1.000
_cell.angle_alpha   90.00
_cell.angle_beta   90.00
_cell.angle_gamma   90.00
#
_symmetry.space_group_name_H-M   'P 1'
#
loop_
_entity.id
_entity.type
_entity.pdbx_description
1 polymer ?
#
loop_
_entity_poly.entity_id
_entity_poly.type
_entity_poly.pdbx_seq_one_letter_code
_entity_poly.pdbx_strand_id
1 'polypeptide(L)'
;MVQDADFEYTPEDYPIVLGPLVSGKADVVYGSRFMGTPGQVRFFRHEMGNKFLTFWSNFFSDIHLSDMETCYKAFKKEVIQNLILTSERFGIEVEMTAKLAKAKSLCIWEVPISYAPRSYNDGKKIGWRDGVAALWHILRFNCFTSLEKSLKKPWGEVLKKG
;
A
#
# COMPACT_ATOMS: atom_id res chain seq x y z
N MET A 1 5.12 0.81 -10.78
CA MET A 1 4.11 0.00 -10.09
C MET A 1 4.81 -1.13 -9.35
N VAL A 2 4.33 -1.50 -8.18
CA VAL A 2 4.74 -2.72 -7.44
C VAL A 2 3.73 -3.82 -7.75
N GLN A 3 4.23 -5.03 -7.93
CA GLN A 3 3.44 -6.24 -8.17
C GLN A 3 4.20 -7.44 -7.61
N ASP A 4 3.51 -8.31 -6.90
CA ASP A 4 4.05 -9.60 -6.48
C ASP A 4 3.99 -10.62 -7.63
N ALA A 5 4.98 -11.51 -7.65
CA ALA A 5 5.09 -12.57 -8.67
C ALA A 5 4.34 -13.85 -8.26
N ASP A 6 3.25 -13.72 -7.52
CA ASP A 6 2.55 -14.86 -6.89
C ASP A 6 1.24 -15.25 -7.58
N PHE A 7 0.91 -14.61 -8.70
CA PHE A 7 -0.29 -14.84 -9.51
C PHE A 7 -1.64 -14.60 -8.77
N GLU A 8 -1.63 -13.98 -7.59
CA GLU A 8 -2.86 -13.59 -6.90
C GLU A 8 -3.53 -12.37 -7.53
N TYR A 9 -2.77 -11.59 -8.32
CA TYR A 9 -3.20 -10.38 -9.03
C TYR A 9 -3.13 -10.57 -10.54
N THR A 10 -4.03 -9.91 -11.28
CA THR A 10 -4.07 -9.97 -12.74
C THR A 10 -3.52 -8.70 -13.39
N PRO A 11 -2.69 -8.81 -14.46
CA PRO A 11 -2.27 -7.66 -15.26
C PRO A 11 -3.43 -6.91 -15.96
N GLU A 12 -4.59 -7.53 -16.08
CA GLU A 12 -5.79 -6.90 -16.64
C GLU A 12 -6.25 -5.67 -15.83
N ASP A 13 -5.87 -5.59 -14.55
CA ASP A 13 -6.17 -4.45 -13.69
C ASP A 13 -5.20 -3.26 -13.89
N TYR A 14 -4.13 -3.39 -14.68
CA TYR A 14 -3.18 -2.29 -14.93
C TYR A 14 -3.85 -1.01 -15.44
N PRO A 15 -4.78 -1.04 -16.39
CA PRO A 15 -5.44 0.18 -16.87
C PRO A 15 -6.16 0.94 -15.76
N ILE A 16 -6.85 0.25 -14.84
CA ILE A 16 -7.57 0.89 -13.74
C ILE A 16 -6.60 1.46 -12.69
N VAL A 17 -5.50 0.76 -12.40
CA VAL A 17 -4.49 1.20 -11.44
C VAL A 17 -3.66 2.36 -11.98
N LEU A 18 -3.29 2.34 -13.27
CA LEU A 18 -2.46 3.37 -13.90
C LEU A 18 -3.27 4.58 -14.38
N GLY A 19 -4.57 4.42 -14.65
CA GLY A 19 -5.43 5.46 -15.18
C GLY A 19 -5.37 6.80 -14.43
N PRO A 20 -5.52 6.83 -13.10
CA PRO A 20 -5.44 8.07 -12.32
C PRO A 20 -4.06 8.75 -12.39
N LEU A 21 -2.97 7.97 -12.49
CA LEU A 21 -1.60 8.53 -12.65
C LEU A 21 -1.42 9.15 -14.03
N VAL A 22 -1.81 8.42 -15.08
CA VAL A 22 -1.67 8.88 -16.48
C VAL A 22 -2.52 10.11 -16.76
N SER A 23 -3.71 10.18 -16.18
CA SER A 23 -4.59 11.35 -16.28
C SER A 23 -4.18 12.54 -15.39
N GLY A 24 -3.11 12.40 -14.62
CA GLY A 24 -2.62 13.45 -13.71
C GLY A 24 -3.46 13.68 -12.45
N LYS A 25 -4.47 12.84 -12.20
CA LYS A 25 -5.37 12.96 -11.04
C LYS A 25 -4.76 12.47 -9.73
N ALA A 26 -3.77 11.58 -9.80
CA ALA A 26 -3.13 11.00 -8.64
C ALA A 26 -1.60 11.05 -8.72
N ASP A 27 -0.94 11.08 -7.57
CA ASP A 27 0.50 10.88 -7.43
C ASP A 27 0.83 9.45 -7.02
N VAL A 28 -0.12 8.82 -6.30
CA VAL A 28 -0.07 7.44 -5.82
C VAL A 28 -1.44 6.79 -6.00
N VAL A 29 -1.46 5.53 -6.45
CA VAL A 29 -2.68 4.74 -6.56
C VAL A 29 -2.49 3.41 -5.84
N TYR A 30 -3.42 3.09 -4.96
CA TYR A 30 -3.56 1.80 -4.29
C TYR A 30 -4.64 0.98 -4.99
N GLY A 31 -4.35 -0.28 -5.27
CA GLY A 31 -5.41 -1.23 -5.64
C GLY A 31 -6.07 -1.78 -4.38
N SER A 32 -7.38 -1.81 -4.32
CA SER A 32 -8.10 -2.40 -3.19
C SER A 32 -8.80 -3.69 -3.58
N ARG A 33 -8.55 -4.72 -2.80
CA ARG A 33 -9.24 -6.01 -2.90
C ARG A 33 -10.66 -5.96 -2.29
N PHE A 34 -11.02 -4.87 -1.61
CA PHE A 34 -12.28 -4.74 -0.85
C PHE A 34 -13.27 -3.74 -1.45
N MET A 35 -12.93 -3.06 -2.54
CA MET A 35 -13.79 -2.06 -3.20
C MET A 35 -14.83 -2.62 -4.18
N GLY A 36 -15.20 -3.91 -4.06
CA GLY A 36 -16.40 -4.41 -4.73
C GLY A 36 -16.23 -4.93 -6.15
N THR A 37 -15.05 -5.37 -6.57
CA THR A 37 -14.90 -6.15 -7.82
C THR A 37 -15.39 -7.59 -7.62
N PRO A 38 -15.97 -8.23 -8.66
CA PRO A 38 -16.21 -9.66 -8.62
C PRO A 38 -14.90 -10.42 -8.33
N GLY A 39 -14.95 -11.38 -7.43
CA GLY A 39 -13.75 -12.13 -7.07
C GLY A 39 -14.06 -13.40 -6.29
N GLN A 40 -13.04 -14.21 -6.08
CA GLN A 40 -13.14 -15.44 -5.31
C GLN A 40 -13.45 -15.14 -3.84
N VAL A 41 -14.25 -15.98 -3.20
CA VAL A 41 -14.58 -15.90 -1.76
C VAL A 41 -13.30 -16.01 -0.94
N ARG A 42 -13.08 -15.06 -0.03
CA ARG A 42 -11.88 -14.98 0.82
C ARG A 42 -12.09 -15.68 2.14
N PHE A 43 -10.99 -16.07 2.78
CA PHE A 43 -11.03 -16.59 4.15
C PHE A 43 -11.33 -15.46 5.14
N PHE A 44 -12.41 -15.58 5.89
CA PHE A 44 -12.89 -14.56 6.83
C PHE A 44 -11.80 -14.05 7.81
N ARG A 45 -11.03 -14.98 8.41
CA ARG A 45 -9.97 -14.60 9.36
C ARG A 45 -8.87 -13.77 8.73
N HIS A 46 -8.50 -14.04 7.48
CA HIS A 46 -7.49 -13.27 6.76
C HIS A 46 -7.99 -11.87 6.42
N GLU A 47 -9.24 -11.78 5.99
CA GLU A 47 -9.88 -10.49 5.72
C GLU A 47 -9.97 -9.65 6.99
N MET A 48 -10.39 -10.23 8.10
CA MET A 48 -10.45 -9.55 9.40
C MET A 48 -9.08 -9.07 9.86
N GLY A 49 -8.02 -9.90 9.72
CA GLY A 49 -6.65 -9.50 10.03
C GLY A 49 -6.18 -8.31 9.18
N ASN A 50 -6.45 -8.35 7.89
CA ASN A 50 -6.10 -7.26 6.98
C ASN A 50 -6.87 -5.96 7.32
N LYS A 51 -8.18 -6.04 7.54
CA LYS A 51 -8.99 -4.90 7.96
C LYS A 51 -8.52 -4.31 9.28
N PHE A 52 -8.12 -5.15 10.23
CA PHE A 52 -7.56 -4.72 11.51
C PHE A 52 -6.24 -3.94 11.32
N LEU A 53 -5.32 -4.43 10.52
CA LEU A 53 -4.07 -3.74 10.22
C LEU A 53 -4.32 -2.43 9.45
N THR A 54 -5.22 -2.45 8.47
CA THR A 54 -5.62 -1.26 7.72
C THR A 54 -6.24 -0.20 8.64
N PHE A 55 -7.11 -0.61 9.58
CA PHE A 55 -7.70 0.30 10.56
C PHE A 55 -6.62 1.02 11.40
N TRP A 56 -5.66 0.27 11.96
CA TRP A 56 -4.58 0.87 12.74
C TRP A 56 -3.65 1.74 11.90
N SER A 57 -3.36 1.32 10.67
CA SER A 57 -2.61 2.15 9.72
C SER A 57 -3.32 3.47 9.46
N ASN A 58 -4.60 3.45 9.13
CA ASN A 58 -5.42 4.64 8.90
C ASN A 58 -5.46 5.56 10.12
N PHE A 59 -5.67 4.97 11.32
CA PHE A 59 -5.73 5.73 12.56
C PHE A 59 -4.46 6.53 12.84
N PHE A 60 -3.29 5.90 12.68
CA PHE A 60 -2.00 6.57 12.94
C PHE A 60 -1.52 7.44 11.77
N SER A 61 -1.91 7.14 10.55
CA SER A 61 -1.49 7.89 9.35
C SER A 61 -2.41 9.04 8.99
N ASP A 62 -3.63 9.08 9.56
CA ASP A 62 -4.67 10.05 9.23
C ASP A 62 -5.01 10.05 7.72
N ILE A 63 -5.14 8.85 7.14
CA ILE A 63 -5.63 8.61 5.78
C ILE A 63 -6.71 7.55 5.82
N HIS A 64 -7.53 7.47 4.77
CA HIS A 64 -8.59 6.48 4.67
C HIS A 64 -8.35 5.55 3.47
N LEU A 65 -7.74 4.40 3.73
CA LEU A 65 -7.61 3.30 2.77
C LEU A 65 -8.54 2.17 3.18
N SER A 66 -9.04 1.42 2.22
CA SER A 66 -9.78 0.17 2.47
C SER A 66 -8.85 -1.05 2.52
N ASP A 67 -7.65 -0.96 1.89
CA ASP A 67 -6.69 -2.05 1.78
C ASP A 67 -5.23 -1.56 1.79
N MET A 68 -4.65 -1.38 2.97
CA MET A 68 -3.26 -0.96 3.11
C MET A 68 -2.25 -2.04 2.67
N GLU A 69 -2.58 -3.31 2.89
CA GLU A 69 -1.70 -4.47 2.63
C GLU A 69 -1.71 -4.93 1.15
N THR A 70 -2.36 -4.20 0.26
CA THR A 70 -2.36 -4.54 -1.16
C THR A 70 -0.95 -4.46 -1.76
N CYS A 71 -0.58 -5.39 -2.62
CA CYS A 71 0.67 -5.31 -3.38
C CYS A 71 0.56 -4.36 -4.57
N TYR A 72 -0.63 -4.23 -5.19
CA TYR A 72 -0.82 -3.31 -6.30
C TYR A 72 -0.79 -1.86 -5.83
N LYS A 73 0.39 -1.25 -5.90
CA LYS A 73 0.62 0.17 -5.67
C LYS A 73 1.35 0.78 -6.85
N ALA A 74 0.81 1.85 -7.40
CA ALA A 74 1.42 2.59 -8.49
C ALA A 74 1.78 4.01 -8.05
N PHE A 75 2.86 4.54 -8.58
CA PHE A 75 3.44 5.82 -8.16
C PHE A 75 3.90 6.62 -9.36
N LYS A 76 3.84 7.93 -9.28
CA LYS A 76 4.69 8.77 -10.11
C LYS A 76 6.16 8.45 -9.81
N LYS A 77 7.00 8.51 -10.84
CA LYS A 77 8.43 8.18 -10.74
C LYS A 77 9.13 8.99 -9.65
N GLU A 78 8.83 10.27 -9.58
CA GLU A 78 9.41 11.22 -8.64
C GLU A 78 9.05 10.86 -7.19
N VAL A 79 7.85 10.36 -6.97
CA VAL A 79 7.36 9.96 -5.65
C VAL A 79 8.15 8.77 -5.13
N ILE A 80 8.16 7.67 -5.87
CA ILE A 80 8.83 6.43 -5.41
C ILE A 80 10.35 6.59 -5.32
N GLN A 81 10.98 7.33 -6.22
CA GLN A 81 12.42 7.56 -6.17
C GLN A 81 12.86 8.46 -5.02
N ASN A 82 11.96 9.26 -4.47
CA ASN A 82 12.22 10.13 -3.33
C ASN A 82 12.05 9.46 -1.98
N LEU A 83 11.31 8.34 -1.91
CA LEU A 83 11.15 7.59 -0.67
C LEU A 83 12.43 6.85 -0.29
N ILE A 84 12.77 6.90 1.00
CA ILE A 84 13.80 6.05 1.61
C ILE A 84 13.06 4.92 2.31
N LEU A 85 13.19 3.71 1.78
CA LEU A 85 12.60 2.50 2.37
C LEU A 85 13.70 1.70 3.06
N THR A 86 13.44 1.24 4.27
CA THR A 86 14.40 0.56 5.15
C THR A 86 13.93 -0.82 5.60
N SER A 87 12.64 -1.09 5.48
CA SER A 87 12.06 -2.38 5.83
C SER A 87 12.20 -3.38 4.70
N GLU A 88 12.19 -4.63 5.09
CA GLU A 88 12.15 -5.78 4.18
C GLU A 88 10.82 -6.53 4.35
N ARG A 89 10.49 -7.40 3.39
CA ARG A 89 9.33 -8.28 3.40
C ARG A 89 8.03 -7.49 3.65
N PHE A 90 7.13 -8.00 4.49
CA PHE A 90 5.82 -7.38 4.79
C PHE A 90 5.89 -6.00 5.48
N GLY A 91 7.03 -5.61 6.04
CA GLY A 91 7.21 -4.29 6.62
C GLY A 91 7.25 -3.16 5.59
N ILE A 92 7.59 -3.45 4.32
CA ILE A 92 7.73 -2.44 3.28
C ILE A 92 6.40 -1.77 2.93
N GLU A 93 5.30 -2.53 2.93
CA GLU A 93 3.95 -2.02 2.64
C GLU A 93 3.50 -0.99 3.68
N VAL A 94 3.69 -1.34 4.93
CA VAL A 94 3.39 -0.49 6.08
C VAL A 94 4.28 0.76 6.09
N GLU A 95 5.59 0.58 5.91
CA GLU A 95 6.55 1.69 5.86
C GLU A 95 6.22 2.69 4.75
N MET A 96 5.96 2.17 3.57
CA MET A 96 5.62 2.97 2.39
C MET A 96 4.36 3.79 2.65
N THR A 97 3.30 3.16 3.15
CA THR A 97 2.03 3.82 3.45
C THR A 97 2.20 4.92 4.51
N ALA A 98 2.89 4.64 5.62
CA ALA A 98 3.13 5.62 6.67
C ALA A 98 3.95 6.84 6.19
N LYS A 99 4.93 6.61 5.32
CA LYS A 99 5.78 7.68 4.77
C LYS A 99 5.06 8.52 3.72
N LEU A 100 4.23 7.90 2.88
CA LEU A 100 3.38 8.61 1.91
C LEU A 100 2.32 9.46 2.62
N ALA A 101 1.68 8.92 3.65
CA ALA A 101 0.67 9.64 4.42
C ALA A 101 1.20 10.92 5.10
N LYS A 102 2.47 10.93 5.51
CA LYS A 102 3.13 12.13 6.05
C LYS A 102 3.30 13.24 5.02
N ALA A 103 3.29 12.90 3.75
CA ALA A 103 3.37 13.85 2.65
C ALA A 103 1.95 14.37 2.31
N LYS A 104 1.43 15.28 3.12
CA LYS A 104 0.06 15.83 2.99
C LYS A 104 -0.22 16.50 1.64
N SER A 105 0.80 16.76 0.81
CA SER A 105 0.67 17.32 -0.53
C SER A 105 0.45 16.27 -1.63
N LEU A 106 0.60 14.98 -1.33
CA LEU A 106 0.37 13.90 -2.30
C LEU A 106 -1.13 13.61 -2.46
N CYS A 107 -1.55 13.48 -3.71
CA CYS A 107 -2.87 12.99 -4.07
C CYS A 107 -2.83 11.47 -4.15
N ILE A 108 -3.39 10.80 -3.14
CA ILE A 108 -3.47 9.34 -3.05
C ILE A 108 -4.88 8.90 -3.46
N TRP A 109 -4.96 7.98 -4.42
CA TRP A 109 -6.20 7.35 -4.86
C TRP A 109 -6.23 5.88 -4.50
N GLU A 110 -7.44 5.34 -4.38
CA GLU A 110 -7.69 3.91 -4.25
C GLU A 110 -8.66 3.47 -5.34
N VAL A 111 -8.37 2.33 -5.99
CA VAL A 111 -9.18 1.77 -7.08
C VAL A 111 -9.46 0.29 -6.83
N PRO A 112 -10.62 -0.23 -7.28
CA PRO A 112 -10.92 -1.65 -7.15
C PRO A 112 -10.01 -2.48 -8.04
N ILE A 113 -9.58 -3.65 -7.52
CA ILE A 113 -8.79 -4.64 -8.28
C ILE A 113 -9.33 -6.05 -8.05
N SER A 114 -9.07 -6.91 -9.01
CA SER A 114 -9.34 -8.34 -8.92
C SER A 114 -8.33 -9.03 -8.01
N TYR A 115 -8.77 -10.06 -7.31
CA TYR A 115 -7.91 -10.83 -6.41
C TYR A 115 -8.32 -12.29 -6.35
N ALA A 116 -7.40 -13.19 -6.65
CA ALA A 116 -7.57 -14.63 -6.57
C ALA A 116 -6.66 -15.21 -5.47
N PRO A 117 -7.14 -15.37 -4.22
CA PRO A 117 -6.32 -15.83 -3.12
C PRO A 117 -5.85 -17.27 -3.33
N ARG A 118 -4.55 -17.53 -3.11
CA ARG A 118 -4.00 -18.89 -3.07
C ARG A 118 -4.53 -19.66 -1.86
N SER A 119 -4.66 -20.97 -2.02
CA SER A 119 -4.96 -21.86 -0.92
C SER A 119 -3.73 -22.11 -0.03
N TYR A 120 -3.96 -22.68 1.16
CA TYR A 120 -2.83 -23.09 2.02
C TYR A 120 -1.95 -24.16 1.36
N ASN A 121 -2.53 -25.00 0.49
CA ASN A 121 -1.79 -26.03 -0.26
C ASN A 121 -0.82 -25.40 -1.30
N ASP A 122 -1.08 -24.16 -1.73
CA ASP A 122 -0.27 -23.43 -2.69
C ASP A 122 0.87 -22.61 -2.03
N GLY A 123 1.18 -22.90 -0.76
CA GLY A 123 2.35 -22.35 -0.08
C GLY A 123 2.17 -20.99 0.59
N LYS A 124 0.95 -20.63 0.98
CA LYS A 124 0.70 -19.39 1.75
C LYS A 124 1.43 -19.42 3.09
N LYS A 125 2.39 -18.50 3.28
CA LYS A 125 3.33 -18.48 4.44
C LYS A 125 3.02 -17.39 5.48
N ILE A 126 1.95 -16.60 5.32
CA ILE A 126 1.61 -15.49 6.22
C ILE A 126 1.02 -16.03 7.52
N GLY A 127 1.65 -15.72 8.65
CA GLY A 127 1.22 -16.14 9.98
C GLY A 127 0.92 -14.97 10.92
N TRP A 128 0.45 -15.28 12.13
CA TRP A 128 0.12 -14.27 13.16
C TRP A 128 1.33 -13.41 13.55
N ARG A 129 2.56 -13.95 13.46
CA ARG A 129 3.82 -13.22 13.74
C ARG A 129 4.03 -12.07 12.77
N ASP A 130 3.63 -12.25 11.50
CA ASP A 130 3.72 -11.19 10.49
C ASP A 130 2.73 -10.06 10.81
N GLY A 131 1.55 -10.39 11.34
CA GLY A 131 0.58 -9.40 11.82
C GLY A 131 1.11 -8.56 12.99
N VAL A 132 1.76 -9.20 13.98
CA VAL A 132 2.39 -8.50 15.10
C VAL A 132 3.53 -7.60 14.61
N ALA A 133 4.36 -8.09 13.68
CA ALA A 133 5.42 -7.29 13.07
C ALA A 133 4.86 -6.10 12.30
N ALA A 134 3.75 -6.27 11.56
CA ALA A 134 3.09 -5.18 10.86
C ALA A 134 2.58 -4.09 11.83
N LEU A 135 1.97 -4.46 12.95
CA LEU A 135 1.57 -3.49 13.99
C LEU A 135 2.76 -2.72 14.55
N TRP A 136 3.87 -3.39 14.83
CA TRP A 136 5.09 -2.72 15.25
C TRP A 136 5.59 -1.74 14.19
N HIS A 137 5.59 -2.11 12.91
CA HIS A 137 5.98 -1.23 11.81
C HIS A 137 5.02 -0.04 11.67
N ILE A 138 3.71 -0.22 11.86
CA ILE A 138 2.72 0.87 11.87
C ILE A 138 3.12 1.90 12.94
N LEU A 139 3.35 1.47 14.19
CA LEU A 139 3.75 2.36 15.27
C LEU A 139 5.11 3.03 14.98
N ARG A 140 6.11 2.24 14.59
CA ARG A 140 7.47 2.72 14.32
C ARG A 140 7.47 3.83 13.27
N PHE A 141 6.83 3.59 12.13
CA PHE A 141 6.90 4.52 11.01
C PHE A 141 5.94 5.70 11.13
N ASN A 142 4.84 5.58 11.85
CA ASN A 142 3.97 6.71 12.07
C ASN A 142 4.41 7.59 13.25
N CYS A 143 4.81 7.00 14.38
CA CYS A 143 5.09 7.75 15.60
C CYS A 143 6.58 8.09 15.78
N PHE A 144 7.50 7.22 15.37
CA PHE A 144 8.93 7.34 15.71
C PHE A 144 9.83 7.69 14.51
N THR A 145 9.29 7.81 13.30
CA THR A 145 10.06 8.18 12.11
C THR A 145 9.65 9.58 11.64
N SER A 146 10.62 10.50 11.53
CA SER A 146 10.34 11.84 10.99
C SER A 146 10.18 11.83 9.48
N LEU A 147 9.50 12.85 8.94
CA LEU A 147 9.34 13.02 7.49
C LEU A 147 10.72 13.20 6.79
N GLU A 148 11.63 13.95 7.40
CA GLU A 148 12.97 14.18 6.86
C GLU A 148 13.78 12.90 6.68
N LYS A 149 13.69 11.95 7.63
CA LYS A 149 14.31 10.62 7.53
C LYS A 149 13.62 9.69 6.55
N SER A 150 12.47 10.09 6.03
CA SER A 150 11.65 9.29 5.10
C SER A 150 11.91 9.63 3.64
N LEU A 151 12.55 10.75 3.36
CA LEU A 151 12.69 11.35 2.03
C LEU A 151 14.13 11.70 1.73
N LYS A 152 14.51 11.61 0.44
CA LYS A 152 15.80 12.11 -0.07
C LYS A 152 15.80 13.63 -0.22
N LYS A 153 14.63 14.20 -0.55
CA LYS A 153 14.42 15.65 -0.73
C LYS A 153 13.04 16.05 -0.21
N PRO A 154 12.84 17.30 0.25
CA PRO A 154 11.53 17.80 0.63
C PRO A 154 10.52 17.70 -0.52
N TRP A 155 9.28 17.31 -0.24
CA TRP A 155 8.22 17.15 -1.26
C TRP A 155 7.99 18.42 -2.09
N GLY A 156 8.13 19.60 -1.49
CA GLY A 156 8.00 20.88 -2.19
C GLY A 156 8.98 21.10 -3.34
N GLU A 157 10.11 20.41 -3.34
CA GLU A 157 11.08 20.42 -4.43
C GLU A 157 10.79 19.38 -5.51
N VAL A 158 10.16 18.27 -5.10
CA VAL A 158 9.90 17.11 -5.96
C VAL A 158 8.65 17.32 -6.81
N LEU A 159 7.57 17.84 -6.22
CA LEU A 159 6.27 18.00 -6.87
C LEU A 159 6.13 19.28 -7.70
N LYS A 160 7.05 20.23 -7.60
CA LYS A 160 7.03 21.49 -8.40
C LYS A 160 7.46 21.33 -9.85
N LYS A 161 7.82 20.13 -10.30
CA LYS A 161 8.33 19.85 -11.65
C LYS A 161 7.32 19.14 -12.56
N GLY A 162 6.04 19.29 -12.32
CA GLY A 162 4.98 18.76 -13.16
C GLY A 162 4.09 19.85 -13.72
#